data_03e3570c385a85cd7ea132c127a74fda
#
_entry.id   03e3570c385a85cd7ea132c127a74fda
#
_cell.length_a   1.000
_cell.length_b   1.000
_cell.length_c   1.000
_cell.angle_alpha   90.00
_cell.angle_beta   90.00
_cell.angle_gamma   90.00
#
_symmetry.space_group_name_H-M   'P 1'
#
loop_
_entity.id
_entity.type
_entity.pdbx_description
1 polymer ?
#
loop_
_entity_poly.entity_id
_entity_poly.type
_entity_poly.pdbx_seq_one_letter_code
_entity_poly.pdbx_strand_id
1 'polypeptide(L)'
;MLIFGCSGGSDVGGLADQAARRLAKDGKGKMYCLAGVGAGIPNMLETARSAERIIAIDGCQVNCAKRIMENAGLRAEHYNLKDMGFEKGSTVINDETIRSVVEKINRPKM
;
A
#
# COMPACT_ATOMS: atom_id res chain seq x y z
N MET A 1 -9.38 9.53 -0.93
CA MET A 1 -8.02 8.98 -0.97
C MET A 1 -8.05 7.51 -1.38
N LEU A 2 -7.16 7.11 -2.25
CA LEU A 2 -7.01 5.71 -2.64
C LEU A 2 -5.83 5.07 -1.90
N ILE A 3 -5.98 3.81 -1.54
CA ILE A 3 -4.96 3.04 -0.81
C ILE A 3 -4.62 1.80 -1.62
N PHE A 4 -3.34 1.62 -1.92
CA PHE A 4 -2.83 0.46 -2.63
C PHE A 4 -1.88 -0.32 -1.74
N GLY A 5 -2.08 -1.62 -1.66
CA GLY A 5 -1.12 -2.54 -1.03
C GLY A 5 -0.48 -3.40 -2.10
N CYS A 6 0.79 -3.73 -1.96
CA CYS A 6 1.49 -4.57 -2.95
C CYS A 6 0.91 -5.98 -3.02
N SER A 7 0.37 -6.47 -1.91
CA SER A 7 -0.34 -7.76 -1.85
C SER A 7 0.46 -8.93 -2.43
N GLY A 8 1.78 -8.87 -2.31
CA GLY A 8 2.65 -9.91 -2.84
C GLY A 8 2.53 -11.24 -2.09
N GLY A 9 3.15 -12.28 -2.64
CA GLY A 9 3.06 -13.63 -2.07
C GLY A 9 3.89 -13.84 -0.81
N SER A 10 4.69 -12.86 -0.38
CA SER A 10 5.50 -12.96 0.83
C SER A 10 4.70 -12.57 2.07
N ASP A 11 5.28 -12.84 3.25
CA ASP A 11 4.70 -12.43 4.53
C ASP A 11 4.53 -10.90 4.61
N VAL A 12 5.56 -10.14 4.25
CA VAL A 12 5.47 -8.67 4.27
C VAL A 12 4.50 -8.14 3.22
N GLY A 13 4.37 -8.81 2.07
CA GLY A 13 3.37 -8.46 1.07
C GLY A 13 1.95 -8.68 1.60
N GLY A 14 1.73 -9.78 2.30
CA GLY A 14 0.46 -10.06 2.97
C GLY A 14 0.16 -9.03 4.06
N LEU A 15 1.17 -8.63 4.83
CA LEU A 15 1.00 -7.61 5.86
C LEU A 15 0.65 -6.24 5.24
N ALA A 16 1.30 -5.87 4.14
CA ALA A 16 0.99 -4.64 3.42
C ALA A 16 -0.47 -4.64 2.93
N ASP A 17 -0.94 -5.78 2.40
CA ASP A 17 -2.32 -5.96 1.98
C ASP A 17 -3.29 -5.77 3.16
N GLN A 18 -3.04 -6.44 4.26
CA GLN A 18 -3.89 -6.37 5.44
C GLN A 18 -3.92 -4.97 6.06
N ALA A 19 -2.79 -4.27 6.04
CA ALA A 19 -2.74 -2.89 6.52
C ALA A 19 -3.58 -1.96 5.63
N ALA A 20 -3.50 -2.13 4.31
CA ALA A 20 -4.32 -1.36 3.38
C ALA A 20 -5.81 -1.60 3.63
N ARG A 21 -6.21 -2.85 3.84
CA ARG A 21 -7.59 -3.21 4.13
C ARG A 21 -8.07 -2.62 5.46
N ARG A 22 -7.20 -2.63 6.47
CA ARG A 22 -7.52 -2.06 7.78
C ARG A 22 -7.71 -0.55 7.69
N LEU A 23 -6.85 0.15 6.97
CA LEU A 23 -6.99 1.60 6.74
C LEU A 23 -8.32 1.92 6.05
N ALA A 24 -8.70 1.14 5.05
CA ALA A 24 -9.97 1.33 4.36
C ALA A 24 -11.16 1.05 5.28
N LYS A 25 -11.08 -0.01 6.08
CA LYS A 25 -12.13 -0.34 7.06
C LYS A 25 -12.28 0.76 8.11
N ASP A 26 -11.18 1.39 8.49
CA ASP A 26 -11.18 2.48 9.47
C ASP A 26 -11.64 3.82 8.87
N GLY A 27 -12.01 3.84 7.60
CA GLY A 27 -12.53 5.03 6.94
C GLY A 27 -11.45 6.02 6.50
N LYS A 28 -10.19 5.61 6.45
CA LYS A 28 -9.09 6.51 6.07
C LYS A 28 -8.99 6.73 4.57
N GLY A 29 -9.63 5.88 3.78
CA GLY A 29 -9.65 5.96 2.35
C GLY A 29 -10.31 4.72 1.76
N LYS A 30 -10.15 4.53 0.47
CA LYS A 30 -10.72 3.39 -0.23
C LYS A 30 -9.58 2.55 -0.82
N MET A 31 -9.58 1.26 -0.51
CA MET A 31 -8.62 0.35 -1.13
C MET A 31 -8.97 0.16 -2.60
N TYR A 32 -7.96 0.30 -3.47
CA TYR A 32 -8.16 0.18 -4.90
C TYR A 32 -7.27 -0.89 -5.49
N CYS A 33 -7.56 -1.30 -6.72
CA CYS A 33 -6.92 -2.46 -7.35
C CYS A 33 -5.56 -2.12 -7.98
N LEU A 34 -4.48 -2.51 -7.31
CA LEU A 34 -3.13 -2.30 -7.83
C LEU A 34 -2.91 -3.08 -9.14
N ALA A 35 -3.41 -4.31 -9.22
CA ALA A 35 -3.28 -5.13 -10.41
C ALA A 35 -3.91 -4.46 -11.63
N GLY A 36 -5.06 -3.83 -11.46
CA GLY A 36 -5.73 -3.12 -12.55
C GLY A 36 -4.96 -1.92 -13.05
N VAL A 37 -4.36 -1.16 -12.15
CA VAL A 37 -3.49 -0.04 -12.51
C VAL A 37 -2.23 -0.56 -13.19
N GLY A 38 -1.64 -1.62 -12.66
CA GLY A 38 -0.44 -2.24 -13.23
C GLY A 38 -0.68 -2.84 -14.59
N ALA A 39 -1.89 -3.33 -14.84
CA ALA A 39 -2.29 -3.89 -16.14
C ALA A 39 -2.63 -2.79 -17.16
N GLY A 40 -2.67 -1.53 -16.75
CA GLY A 40 -2.96 -0.43 -17.64
C GLY A 40 -4.42 -0.34 -18.07
N ILE A 41 -5.35 -0.82 -17.23
CA ILE A 41 -6.79 -0.77 -17.57
C ILE A 41 -7.24 0.69 -17.56
N PRO A 42 -7.74 1.22 -18.71
CA PRO A 42 -7.95 2.67 -18.88
C PRO A 42 -8.85 3.33 -17.82
N ASN A 43 -9.99 2.75 -17.48
CA ASN A 43 -10.88 3.34 -16.49
C ASN A 43 -10.33 3.30 -15.09
N MET A 44 -9.49 2.32 -14.78
CA MET A 44 -8.81 2.23 -13.48
C MET A 44 -7.69 3.26 -13.36
N LEU A 45 -6.95 3.48 -14.44
CA LEU A 45 -5.94 4.55 -14.49
C LEU A 45 -6.59 5.91 -14.33
N GLU A 46 -7.73 6.12 -15.00
CA GLU A 46 -8.45 7.39 -14.90
C GLU A 46 -8.95 7.65 -13.48
N THR A 47 -9.51 6.63 -12.83
CA THR A 47 -9.96 6.73 -11.44
C THR A 47 -8.78 7.10 -10.53
N ALA A 48 -7.63 6.46 -10.72
CA ALA A 48 -6.45 6.74 -9.92
C ALA A 48 -5.93 8.16 -10.16
N ARG A 49 -5.93 8.62 -11.42
CA ARG A 49 -5.52 10.00 -11.75
C ARG A 49 -6.42 11.05 -11.14
N SER A 50 -7.69 10.71 -10.93
CA SER A 50 -8.69 11.63 -10.38
C SER A 50 -8.63 11.72 -8.86
N ALA A 51 -7.89 10.83 -8.20
CA ALA A 51 -7.79 10.84 -6.75
C ALA A 51 -6.94 12.01 -6.28
N GLU A 52 -7.41 12.72 -5.26
CA GLU A 52 -6.66 13.83 -4.68
C GLU A 52 -5.40 13.34 -3.96
N ARG A 53 -5.45 12.11 -3.45
CA ARG A 53 -4.37 11.58 -2.63
C ARG A 53 -4.30 10.07 -2.81
N ILE A 54 -3.09 9.55 -2.92
CA ILE A 54 -2.83 8.11 -3.06
C ILE A 54 -1.79 7.70 -2.04
N ILE A 55 -2.05 6.58 -1.35
CA ILE A 55 -1.07 5.91 -0.49
C ILE A 55 -0.73 4.56 -1.14
N ALA A 56 0.56 4.26 -1.25
CA ALA A 56 1.06 2.99 -1.74
C ALA A 56 1.93 2.34 -0.66
N ILE A 57 1.59 1.09 -0.31
CA ILE A 57 2.25 0.35 0.76
C ILE A 57 2.96 -0.87 0.17
N ASP A 58 4.27 -0.91 0.28
CA ASP A 58 5.09 -2.04 -0.15
C ASP A 58 5.64 -2.81 1.04
N GLY A 59 5.75 -4.14 0.87
CA GLY A 59 6.27 -5.01 1.92
C GLY A 59 7.79 -5.11 1.93
N CYS A 60 8.44 -5.08 0.77
CA CYS A 60 9.89 -5.26 0.68
C CYS A 60 10.53 -4.26 -0.30
N GLN A 61 11.87 -4.31 -0.39
CA GLN A 61 12.64 -3.36 -1.20
C GLN A 61 12.42 -3.48 -2.71
N VAL A 62 11.67 -4.46 -3.19
CA VAL A 62 11.32 -4.54 -4.62
C VAL A 62 10.43 -3.37 -5.02
N ASN A 63 9.60 -2.87 -4.10
CA ASN A 63 8.76 -1.70 -4.32
C ASN A 63 7.79 -1.84 -5.48
N CYS A 64 7.08 -2.97 -5.56
CA CYS A 64 6.15 -3.23 -6.67
C CYS A 64 5.07 -2.15 -6.80
N ALA A 65 4.47 -1.75 -5.69
CA ALA A 65 3.44 -0.71 -5.72
C ALA A 65 4.00 0.64 -6.14
N LYS A 66 5.15 1.01 -5.59
CA LYS A 66 5.84 2.25 -5.97
C LYS A 66 6.15 2.28 -7.46
N ARG A 67 6.70 1.17 -7.99
CA ARG A 67 7.05 1.07 -9.41
C ARG A 67 5.83 1.18 -10.32
N ILE A 68 4.73 0.57 -9.92
CA ILE A 68 3.47 0.66 -10.68
C ILE A 68 2.98 2.11 -10.72
N MET A 69 3.03 2.82 -9.59
CA MET A 69 2.65 4.22 -9.54
C MET A 69 3.54 5.08 -10.46
N GLU A 70 4.85 4.88 -10.38
CA GLU A 70 5.80 5.61 -11.22
C GLU A 70 5.56 5.33 -12.71
N ASN A 71 5.38 4.07 -13.09
CA ASN A 71 5.12 3.70 -14.48
C ASN A 71 3.81 4.28 -15.02
N ALA A 72 2.83 4.46 -14.16
CA ALA A 72 1.55 5.04 -14.53
C ALA A 72 1.53 6.57 -14.48
N GLY A 73 2.63 7.19 -14.08
CA GLY A 73 2.70 8.65 -13.92
C GLY A 73 1.88 9.17 -12.75
N LEU A 74 1.64 8.34 -11.75
CA LEU A 74 0.85 8.70 -10.58
C LEU A 74 1.74 9.14 -9.42
N ARG A 75 1.30 10.15 -8.68
CA ARG A 75 1.94 10.59 -7.46
C ARG A 75 1.34 9.88 -6.26
N ALA A 76 2.15 9.19 -5.49
CA ALA A 76 1.70 8.48 -4.30
C ALA A 76 2.62 8.76 -3.12
N GLU A 77 2.02 8.81 -1.94
CA GLU A 77 2.77 8.77 -0.69
C GLU A 77 3.16 7.31 -0.47
N HIS A 78 4.44 7.04 -0.40
CA HIS A 78 4.95 5.68 -0.34
C HIS A 78 5.41 5.29 1.06
N TYR A 79 5.01 4.10 1.48
CA TYR A 79 5.45 3.48 2.74
C TYR A 79 6.00 2.10 2.45
N ASN A 80 7.12 1.77 3.05
CA ASN A 80 7.71 0.44 2.92
C ASN A 80 7.86 -0.17 4.31
N LEU A 81 7.37 -1.40 4.48
CA LEU A 81 7.39 -2.08 5.77
C LEU A 81 8.80 -2.37 6.25
N LYS A 82 9.77 -2.47 5.36
CA LYS A 82 11.17 -2.64 5.74
C LYS A 82 11.65 -1.45 6.58
N ASP A 83 11.25 -0.25 6.22
CA ASP A 83 11.59 0.97 6.96
C ASP A 83 10.91 1.01 8.33
N MET A 84 9.90 0.20 8.53
CA MET A 84 9.17 0.07 9.79
C MET A 84 9.70 -1.07 10.67
N GLY A 85 10.77 -1.75 10.22
CA GLY A 85 11.38 -2.83 10.97
C GLY A 85 10.87 -4.22 10.65
N PHE A 86 10.05 -4.39 9.62
CA PHE A 86 9.56 -5.71 9.20
C PHE A 86 10.47 -6.31 8.15
N GLU A 87 10.88 -7.55 8.37
CA GLU A 87 11.78 -8.27 7.47
C GLU A 87 11.03 -9.38 6.74
N LYS A 88 11.30 -9.48 5.44
CA LYS A 88 10.75 -10.56 4.62
C LYS A 88 11.29 -11.91 5.10
N GLY A 89 10.38 -12.83 5.35
CA GLY A 89 10.71 -14.18 5.80
C GLY A 89 10.65 -14.36 7.31
N SER A 90 10.58 -13.29 8.10
CA SER A 90 10.50 -13.36 9.55
C SER A 90 9.41 -12.49 10.16
N THR A 91 8.37 -12.21 9.38
CA THR A 91 7.27 -11.36 9.78
C THR A 91 6.00 -12.18 9.99
N VAL A 92 5.34 -11.97 11.12
CA VAL A 92 4.06 -12.61 11.43
C VAL A 92 2.94 -11.61 11.10
N ILE A 93 1.89 -12.10 10.45
CA ILE A 93 0.70 -11.29 10.17
C ILE A 93 -0.32 -11.60 11.27
N ASN A 94 -0.57 -10.62 12.12
CA ASN A 94 -1.59 -10.70 13.16
C ASN A 94 -2.13 -9.30 13.43
N ASP A 95 -3.10 -9.22 14.34
CA ASP A 95 -3.73 -7.94 14.66
C ASP A 95 -2.73 -6.91 15.17
N GLU A 96 -1.76 -7.35 15.95
CA GLU A 96 -0.73 -6.47 16.50
C GLU A 96 0.17 -5.87 15.41
N THR A 97 0.66 -6.71 14.49
CA THR A 97 1.53 -6.23 13.41
C THR A 97 0.77 -5.35 12.42
N ILE A 98 -0.48 -5.70 12.11
CA ILE A 98 -1.33 -4.87 11.25
C ILE A 98 -1.55 -3.50 11.90
N ARG A 99 -1.88 -3.47 13.18
CA ARG A 99 -2.09 -2.24 13.93
C ARG A 99 -0.83 -1.37 13.96
N SER A 100 0.33 -2.01 14.16
CA SER A 100 1.61 -1.30 14.16
C SER A 100 1.85 -0.56 12.84
N VAL A 101 1.60 -1.22 11.72
CA VAL A 101 1.76 -0.60 10.39
C VAL A 101 0.78 0.56 10.21
N VAL A 102 -0.49 0.33 10.54
CA VAL A 102 -1.54 1.35 10.42
C VAL A 102 -1.20 2.59 11.24
N GLU A 103 -0.75 2.41 12.47
CA GLU A 103 -0.36 3.53 13.33
C GLU A 103 0.79 4.34 12.76
N LYS A 104 1.78 3.68 12.19
CA LYS A 104 2.92 4.37 11.58
C LYS A 104 2.52 5.16 10.34
N ILE A 105 1.58 4.65 9.56
CA ILE A 105 1.06 5.35 8.39
C ILE A 105 0.23 6.58 8.81
N ASN A 106 -0.53 6.45 9.88
CA ASN A 106 -1.39 7.53 10.38
C ASN A 106 -0.66 8.63 11.13
N ARG A 107 0.63 8.44 11.45
CA ARG A 107 1.40 9.47 12.16
C ARG A 107 1.56 10.70 11.29
N PRO A 108 1.39 11.90 11.88
CA PRO A 108 1.70 13.12 11.15
C PRO A 108 3.16 13.13 10.71
N LYS A 109 3.41 13.52 9.49
CA LYS A 109 4.78 13.73 9.01
C LYS A 109 5.26 15.06 9.57
N MET A 110 6.38 15.00 10.24
CA MET A 110 7.02 16.19 10.81
C MET A 110 8.11 16.69 9.89
#